data_d0c1c7feba53c3fb2f54d81796165f61
#
_entry.id   d0c1c7feba53c3fb2f54d81796165f61
#
_cell.length_a   1.000
_cell.length_b   1.000
_cell.length_c   1.000
_cell.angle_alpha   90.00
_cell.angle_beta   90.00
_cell.angle_gamma   90.00
#
_symmetry.space_group_name_H-M   'P 1'
#
loop_
_entity.id
_entity.type
_entity.pdbx_description
1 polymer ?
#
loop_
_entity_poly.entity_id
_entity_poly.type
_entity_poly.pdbx_seq_one_letter_code
_entity_poly.pdbx_strand_id
1 'polypeptide(L)'
;MGNIVLKKADIILRRGTAAISEGIEVITHSKFSHAALVVDPDKNLLIDVVLRDGVAHRNIKEFTGVSTVLRMENLTDQQAESIVTYAETQLGKPYDYEEMIDMFLRYVFHIPNNEEEKGRFICSTFVNAAYASVGIRLTKQNLPSPEDIFESPLLMKIADI
;
A
#
# COMPACT_ATOMS: atom_id res chain seq x y z
N MET A 1 -15.09 8.93 19.84
CA MET A 1 -14.32 8.18 18.81
C MET A 1 -14.18 6.75 19.30
N GLY A 2 -14.84 5.79 18.65
CA GLY A 2 -14.72 4.38 19.03
C GLY A 2 -13.26 3.93 18.84
N ASN A 3 -12.72 3.22 19.82
CA ASN A 3 -11.41 2.59 19.69
C ASN A 3 -11.46 1.58 18.52
N ILE A 4 -10.83 1.95 17.42
CA ILE A 4 -10.72 1.07 16.26
C ILE A 4 -9.69 0.00 16.61
N VAL A 5 -10.13 -1.25 16.56
CA VAL A 5 -9.22 -2.39 16.69
C VAL A 5 -8.67 -2.71 15.30
N LEU A 6 -7.40 -2.37 15.08
CA LEU A 6 -6.68 -2.77 13.88
C LEU A 6 -6.45 -4.28 13.88
N LYS A 7 -6.34 -4.86 12.68
CA LYS A 7 -6.05 -6.28 12.47
C LYS A 7 -4.84 -6.45 11.54
N LYS A 8 -4.22 -7.62 11.59
CA LYS A 8 -3.22 -8.03 10.59
C LYS A 8 -3.81 -7.96 9.20
N ALA A 9 -3.01 -7.51 8.25
CA ALA A 9 -3.38 -7.27 6.86
C ALA A 9 -4.34 -6.10 6.61
N ASP A 10 -4.75 -5.32 7.62
CA ASP A 10 -5.38 -4.03 7.36
C ASP A 10 -4.47 -3.15 6.50
N ILE A 11 -5.06 -2.39 5.60
CA ILE A 11 -4.34 -1.46 4.74
C ILE A 11 -4.56 -0.04 5.26
N ILE A 12 -3.50 0.71 5.42
CA ILE A 12 -3.55 2.12 5.80
C ILE A 12 -3.20 2.96 4.59
N LEU A 13 -4.15 3.79 4.15
CA LEU A 13 -3.95 4.75 3.07
C LEU A 13 -3.79 6.15 3.67
N ARG A 14 -2.65 6.78 3.44
CA ARG A 14 -2.37 8.14 3.89
C ARG A 14 -2.93 9.15 2.90
N ARG A 15 -3.67 10.15 3.40
CA ARG A 15 -4.16 11.30 2.63
C ARG A 15 -3.10 12.39 2.53
N GLY A 16 -3.14 13.15 1.44
CA GLY A 16 -2.31 14.33 1.25
C GLY A 16 -1.25 14.18 0.17
N THR A 17 -0.69 15.30 -0.24
CA THR A 17 0.29 15.42 -1.34
C THR A 17 1.73 15.19 -0.89
N ALA A 18 1.99 14.98 0.40
CA ALA A 18 3.31 15.12 1.00
C ALA A 18 4.27 13.95 0.81
N ALA A 19 3.85 12.82 0.26
CA ALA A 19 4.74 11.66 0.13
C ALA A 19 5.52 11.62 -1.20
N ILE A 20 5.18 12.48 -2.13
CA ILE A 20 5.89 12.64 -3.42
C ILE A 20 6.38 14.08 -3.51
N SER A 21 6.98 14.57 -2.43
CA SER A 21 7.63 15.87 -2.42
C SER A 21 9.00 15.72 -3.06
N GLU A 22 9.25 16.65 -3.89
CA GLU A 22 10.42 17.07 -4.65
C GLU A 22 10.30 16.74 -6.15
N GLY A 23 9.23 17.26 -6.78
CA GLY A 23 9.17 17.43 -8.23
C GLY A 23 8.08 16.67 -8.96
N ILE A 24 7.35 15.79 -8.30
CA ILE A 24 6.18 15.14 -8.89
C ILE A 24 4.96 15.45 -8.02
N GLU A 25 4.45 16.66 -8.11
CA GLU A 25 3.03 16.90 -7.86
C GLU A 25 2.28 16.13 -8.94
N VAL A 26 2.16 14.83 -8.71
CA VAL A 26 1.47 13.99 -9.65
C VAL A 26 0.04 14.42 -9.68
N ILE A 27 -0.34 14.85 -10.83
CA ILE A 27 -1.66 15.04 -11.36
C ILE A 27 -2.41 13.67 -11.38
N THR A 28 -2.25 12.86 -10.36
CA THR A 28 -3.19 11.81 -10.04
C THR A 28 -4.24 12.50 -9.18
N HIS A 29 -5.46 12.53 -9.64
CA HIS A 29 -6.60 13.00 -8.84
C HIS A 29 -6.85 12.12 -7.61
N SER A 30 -5.82 11.43 -7.12
CA SER A 30 -5.84 10.56 -5.97
C SER A 30 -5.90 11.37 -4.67
N LYS A 31 -6.84 11.02 -3.82
CA LYS A 31 -6.93 11.55 -2.44
C LYS A 31 -5.83 10.99 -1.54
N PHE A 32 -5.16 9.94 -1.98
CA PHE A 32 -4.16 9.19 -1.22
C PHE A 32 -2.80 9.25 -1.90
N SER A 33 -1.78 9.47 -1.10
CA SER A 33 -0.39 9.58 -1.54
C SER A 33 0.47 8.38 -1.15
N HIS A 34 -0.04 7.50 -0.27
CA HIS A 34 0.76 6.40 0.27
C HIS A 34 -0.11 5.25 0.76
N ALA A 35 0.42 4.03 0.70
CA ALA A 35 -0.20 2.81 1.19
C ALA A 35 0.76 2.03 2.08
N ALA A 36 0.25 1.46 3.17
CA ALA A 36 1.00 0.63 4.11
C ALA A 36 0.18 -0.56 4.58
N LEU A 37 0.85 -1.62 5.03
CA LEU A 37 0.25 -2.87 5.49
C LEU A 37 0.46 -3.07 6.99
N VAL A 38 -0.62 -3.24 7.75
CA VAL A 38 -0.53 -3.56 9.20
C VAL A 38 -0.04 -5.00 9.38
N VAL A 39 1.04 -5.18 10.11
CA VAL A 39 1.64 -6.51 10.36
C VAL A 39 1.53 -6.97 11.80
N ASP A 40 1.65 -6.06 12.76
CA ASP A 40 1.46 -6.37 14.18
C ASP A 40 0.72 -5.21 14.87
N PRO A 41 -0.61 -5.28 14.95
CA PRO A 41 -1.40 -4.19 15.54
C PRO A 41 -1.13 -4.01 17.05
N ASP A 42 -0.79 -5.08 17.78
CA ASP A 42 -0.52 -5.02 19.22
C ASP A 42 0.77 -4.25 19.51
N LYS A 43 1.75 -4.34 18.63
CA LYS A 43 3.00 -3.57 18.68
C LYS A 43 2.94 -2.24 17.92
N ASN A 44 1.80 -1.88 17.36
CA ASN A 44 1.65 -0.71 16.49
C ASN A 44 2.60 -0.73 15.27
N LEU A 45 2.81 -1.90 14.64
CA LEU A 45 3.70 -2.06 13.51
C LEU A 45 2.94 -2.22 12.19
N LEU A 46 3.43 -1.51 11.20
CA LEU A 46 3.11 -1.71 9.80
C LEU A 46 4.40 -1.84 8.99
N ILE A 47 4.28 -2.31 7.75
CA ILE A 47 5.34 -2.26 6.75
C ILE A 47 4.89 -1.32 5.63
N ASP A 48 5.78 -0.44 5.24
CA ASP A 48 5.62 0.41 4.07
C ASP A 48 6.87 0.41 3.18
N VAL A 49 6.77 1.10 2.05
CA VAL A 49 7.88 1.23 1.11
C VAL A 49 8.14 2.71 0.89
N VAL A 50 9.30 3.18 1.31
CA VAL A 50 9.69 4.59 1.20
C VAL A 50 11.02 4.75 0.48
N LEU A 51 11.20 5.92 -0.14
CA LEU A 51 12.33 6.24 -0.99
C LEU A 51 13.70 5.93 -0.37
N ARG A 52 13.89 6.26 0.90
CA ARG A 52 15.19 6.17 1.55
C ARG A 52 15.51 4.76 2.07
N ASP A 53 14.50 4.11 2.65
CA ASP A 53 14.69 2.90 3.44
C ASP A 53 14.19 1.64 2.71
N GLY A 54 13.50 1.82 1.57
CA GLY A 54 12.84 0.72 0.88
C GLY A 54 11.70 0.13 1.70
N VAL A 55 11.57 -1.18 1.70
CA VAL A 55 10.58 -1.92 2.49
C VAL A 55 11.03 -1.98 3.94
N ALA A 56 10.30 -1.35 4.84
CA ALA A 56 10.70 -1.21 6.24
C ALA A 56 9.51 -1.20 7.21
N HIS A 57 9.78 -1.60 8.46
CA HIS A 57 8.84 -1.39 9.55
C HIS A 57 8.68 0.09 9.89
N ARG A 58 7.43 0.49 10.17
CA ARG A 58 7.08 1.82 10.69
C ARG A 58 6.08 1.71 11.82
N ASN A 59 5.99 2.77 12.60
CA ASN A 59 5.00 2.85 13.66
C ASN A 59 3.67 3.38 13.12
N ILE A 60 2.56 2.70 13.43
CA ILE A 60 1.21 3.10 13.00
C ILE A 60 0.87 4.53 13.44
N LYS A 61 1.40 4.97 14.59
CA LYS A 61 1.18 6.32 15.10
C LYS A 61 1.66 7.44 14.17
N GLU A 62 2.61 7.15 13.28
CA GLU A 62 3.07 8.11 12.26
C GLU A 62 2.03 8.39 11.19
N PHE A 63 1.00 7.57 11.10
CA PHE A 63 -0.09 7.65 10.13
C PHE A 63 -1.39 8.22 10.70
N THR A 64 -1.46 8.46 12.02
CA THR A 64 -2.67 8.99 12.67
C THR A 64 -2.94 10.45 12.29
N GLY A 65 -4.22 10.81 12.22
CA GLY A 65 -4.69 12.15 11.88
C GLY A 65 -4.86 12.42 10.38
N VAL A 66 -4.27 11.58 9.51
CA VAL A 66 -4.24 11.82 8.06
C VAL A 66 -4.50 10.57 7.21
N SER A 67 -4.97 9.48 7.81
CA SER A 67 -5.08 8.21 7.12
C SER A 67 -6.46 7.59 7.18
N THR A 68 -6.72 6.68 6.25
CA THR A 68 -7.92 5.85 6.17
C THR A 68 -7.50 4.38 6.28
N VAL A 69 -8.22 3.62 7.11
CA VAL A 69 -8.01 2.17 7.27
C VAL A 69 -9.00 1.42 6.40
N LEU A 70 -8.49 0.51 5.59
CA LEU A 70 -9.27 -0.42 4.79
C LEU A 70 -9.07 -1.85 5.30
N ARG A 71 -10.10 -2.67 5.20
CA ARG A 71 -10.09 -4.08 5.60
C ARG A 71 -10.83 -4.95 4.58
N MET A 72 -10.28 -6.12 4.31
CA MET A 72 -10.99 -7.18 3.63
C MET A 72 -11.84 -7.99 4.63
N GLU A 73 -13.16 -7.96 4.49
CA GLU A 73 -14.10 -8.49 5.50
C GLU A 73 -13.99 -10.00 5.68
N ASN A 74 -13.81 -10.73 4.58
CA ASN A 74 -13.82 -12.21 4.58
C ASN A 74 -12.41 -12.82 4.57
N LEU A 75 -11.40 -12.06 4.99
CA LEU A 75 -10.04 -12.56 5.12
C LEU A 75 -9.94 -13.51 6.32
N THR A 76 -9.48 -14.74 6.09
CA THR A 76 -9.24 -15.68 7.19
C THR A 76 -7.97 -15.32 7.95
N ASP A 77 -7.88 -15.71 9.22
CA ASP A 77 -6.69 -15.48 10.04
C ASP A 77 -5.44 -16.11 9.40
N GLN A 78 -5.59 -17.28 8.76
CA GLN A 78 -4.49 -17.93 8.05
C GLN A 78 -4.03 -17.12 6.83
N GLN A 79 -4.96 -16.54 6.07
CA GLN A 79 -4.61 -15.68 4.94
C GLN A 79 -3.93 -14.39 5.43
N ALA A 80 -4.46 -13.77 6.49
CA ALA A 80 -3.85 -12.57 7.08
C ALA A 80 -2.41 -12.85 7.55
N GLU A 81 -2.18 -13.98 8.20
CA GLU A 81 -0.83 -14.40 8.63
C GLU A 81 0.11 -14.65 7.45
N SER A 82 -0.38 -15.28 6.39
CA SER A 82 0.40 -15.53 5.17
C SER A 82 0.75 -14.23 4.44
N ILE A 83 -0.16 -13.26 4.38
CA ILE A 83 0.08 -11.91 3.82
C ILE A 83 1.18 -11.21 4.62
N VAL A 84 1.08 -11.24 5.95
CA VAL A 84 2.09 -10.64 6.85
C VAL A 84 3.44 -11.33 6.66
N THR A 85 3.46 -12.65 6.63
CA THR A 85 4.69 -13.43 6.41
C THR A 85 5.36 -13.05 5.10
N TYR A 86 4.59 -12.94 4.01
CA TYR A 86 5.13 -12.46 2.74
C TYR A 86 5.74 -11.07 2.89
N ALA A 87 5.02 -10.13 3.49
CA ALA A 87 5.50 -8.75 3.69
C ALA A 87 6.82 -8.71 4.47
N GLU A 88 6.94 -9.49 5.54
CA GLU A 88 8.16 -9.61 6.35
C GLU A 88 9.36 -10.15 5.52
N THR A 89 9.12 -11.06 4.59
CA THR A 89 10.20 -11.56 3.70
C THR A 89 10.70 -10.51 2.70
N GLN A 90 9.98 -9.41 2.51
CA GLN A 90 10.36 -8.34 1.60
C GLN A 90 11.18 -7.22 2.28
N LEU A 91 11.32 -7.25 3.60
CA LEU A 91 12.08 -6.23 4.33
C LEU A 91 13.49 -6.01 3.75
N GLY A 92 13.88 -4.75 3.66
CA GLY A 92 15.18 -4.34 3.13
C GLY A 92 15.25 -4.27 1.60
N LYS A 93 14.21 -4.65 0.86
CA LYS A 93 14.18 -4.45 -0.59
C LYS A 93 14.10 -2.95 -0.91
N PRO A 94 14.79 -2.49 -1.95
CA PRO A 94 14.83 -1.08 -2.30
C PRO A 94 13.49 -0.57 -2.84
N TYR A 95 13.30 0.75 -2.77
CA TYR A 95 12.24 1.46 -3.46
C TYR A 95 12.47 1.44 -4.97
N ASP A 96 11.42 1.25 -5.74
CA ASP A 96 11.49 1.26 -7.19
C ASP A 96 11.22 2.64 -7.79
N TYR A 97 12.28 3.36 -8.10
CA TYR A 97 12.21 4.67 -8.76
C TYR A 97 11.76 4.56 -10.22
N GLU A 98 12.23 3.52 -10.92
CA GLU A 98 11.93 3.32 -12.35
C GLU A 98 10.44 2.99 -12.50
N GLU A 99 9.91 2.11 -11.66
CA GLU A 99 8.48 1.79 -11.62
C GLU A 99 7.62 3.03 -11.32
N MET A 100 8.08 3.91 -10.43
CA MET A 100 7.39 5.16 -10.10
C MET A 100 7.36 6.11 -11.32
N ILE A 101 8.48 6.26 -12.02
CA ILE A 101 8.56 7.10 -13.23
C ILE A 101 7.69 6.50 -14.34
N ASP A 102 7.73 5.21 -14.54
CA ASP A 102 6.91 4.51 -15.51
C ASP A 102 5.41 4.66 -15.21
N MET A 103 5.03 4.52 -13.96
CA MET A 103 3.66 4.74 -13.52
C MET A 103 3.22 6.18 -13.80
N PHE A 104 4.09 7.16 -13.52
CA PHE A 104 3.84 8.57 -13.82
C PHE A 104 3.65 8.82 -15.32
N LEU A 105 4.57 8.31 -16.14
CA LEU A 105 4.48 8.46 -17.60
C LEU A 105 3.20 7.82 -18.16
N ARG A 106 2.78 6.68 -17.63
CA ARG A 106 1.55 6.02 -18.02
C ARG A 106 0.30 6.81 -17.64
N TYR A 107 0.26 7.38 -16.45
CA TYR A 107 -0.83 8.27 -16.04
C TYR A 107 -0.95 9.51 -16.93
N VAL A 108 0.19 10.13 -17.25
CA VAL A 108 0.21 11.35 -18.08
C VAL A 108 -0.05 11.07 -19.56
N PHE A 109 0.52 9.98 -20.10
CA PHE A 109 0.48 9.69 -21.54
C PHE A 109 -0.44 8.52 -21.93
N HIS A 110 -1.15 7.91 -20.98
CA HIS A 110 -2.08 6.79 -21.21
C HIS A 110 -1.43 5.59 -21.93
N ILE A 111 -0.18 5.29 -21.62
CA ILE A 111 0.57 4.19 -22.24
C ILE A 111 0.22 2.84 -21.59
N PRO A 112 -0.12 1.78 -22.37
CA PRO A 112 -0.43 0.47 -21.82
C PRO A 112 0.77 -0.20 -21.12
N ASN A 113 0.48 -0.97 -20.08
CA ASN A 113 1.48 -1.66 -19.26
C ASN A 113 1.94 -2.97 -19.90
N ASN A 114 3.24 -3.17 -20.10
CA ASN A 114 3.77 -4.36 -20.78
C ASN A 114 4.90 -5.11 -20.08
N GLU A 115 5.30 -4.81 -18.83
CA GLU A 115 6.42 -5.55 -18.24
C GLU A 115 6.27 -5.86 -16.75
N GLU A 116 6.65 -7.09 -16.38
CA GLU A 116 6.87 -7.58 -15.02
C GLU A 116 8.27 -7.20 -14.58
N GLU A 117 8.43 -6.24 -13.68
CA GLU A 117 9.72 -5.98 -13.07
C GLU A 117 9.92 -6.72 -11.75
N LYS A 118 11.11 -7.30 -11.60
CA LYS A 118 11.45 -8.23 -10.54
C LYS A 118 12.14 -7.55 -9.37
N GLY A 119 11.50 -7.57 -8.20
CA GLY A 119 12.19 -7.42 -6.92
C GLY A 119 12.28 -6.02 -6.33
N ARG A 120 11.62 -5.03 -6.92
CA ARG A 120 11.49 -3.68 -6.38
C ARG A 120 10.02 -3.35 -6.14
N PHE A 121 9.74 -2.41 -5.26
CA PHE A 121 8.36 -2.06 -4.91
C PHE A 121 8.17 -0.56 -4.77
N ILE A 122 6.98 -0.11 -5.16
CA ILE A 122 6.36 1.12 -4.64
C ILE A 122 5.29 0.73 -3.61
N CYS A 123 4.85 1.68 -2.81
CA CYS A 123 3.97 1.39 -1.66
C CYS A 123 2.69 0.62 -2.01
N SER A 124 2.02 0.98 -3.09
CA SER A 124 0.76 0.35 -3.51
C SER A 124 0.96 -0.99 -4.21
N THR A 125 2.02 -1.15 -5.02
CA THR A 125 2.36 -2.43 -5.64
C THR A 125 2.80 -3.44 -4.60
N PHE A 126 3.51 -3.00 -3.55
CA PHE A 126 3.87 -3.83 -2.41
C PHE A 126 2.64 -4.41 -1.70
N VAL A 127 1.65 -3.56 -1.36
CA VAL A 127 0.41 -4.01 -0.72
C VAL A 127 -0.34 -4.99 -1.63
N ASN A 128 -0.46 -4.68 -2.91
CA ASN A 128 -1.10 -5.56 -3.89
C ASN A 128 -0.37 -6.92 -4.01
N ALA A 129 0.96 -6.92 -4.03
CA ALA A 129 1.77 -8.13 -4.07
C ALA A 129 1.60 -8.99 -2.81
N ALA A 130 1.50 -8.37 -1.63
CA ALA A 130 1.26 -9.08 -0.38
C ALA A 130 -0.07 -9.85 -0.41
N TYR A 131 -1.14 -9.23 -0.89
CA TYR A 131 -2.43 -9.91 -1.06
C TYR A 131 -2.40 -10.95 -2.19
N ALA A 132 -1.70 -10.68 -3.28
CA ALA A 132 -1.53 -11.63 -4.38
C ALA A 132 -0.81 -12.91 -3.96
N SER A 133 0.04 -12.86 -2.93
CA SER A 133 0.75 -14.02 -2.38
C SER A 133 -0.19 -15.11 -1.85
N VAL A 134 -1.42 -14.75 -1.52
CA VAL A 134 -2.49 -15.69 -1.10
C VAL A 134 -3.60 -15.85 -2.14
N GLY A 135 -3.33 -15.45 -3.40
CA GLY A 135 -4.28 -15.57 -4.50
C GLY A 135 -5.36 -14.47 -4.55
N ILE A 136 -5.23 -13.40 -3.76
CA ILE A 136 -6.18 -12.29 -3.72
C ILE A 136 -5.65 -11.14 -4.58
N ARG A 137 -6.40 -10.81 -5.62
CA ARG A 137 -6.09 -9.68 -6.49
C ARG A 137 -6.95 -8.48 -6.10
N LEU A 138 -6.36 -7.50 -5.41
CA LEU A 138 -7.08 -6.32 -4.94
C LEU A 138 -7.57 -5.42 -6.07
N THR A 139 -6.79 -5.31 -7.13
CA THR A 139 -7.08 -4.43 -8.27
C THR A 139 -6.89 -5.16 -9.59
N LYS A 140 -7.45 -4.60 -10.67
CA LYS A 140 -7.21 -5.09 -12.03
C LYS A 140 -5.90 -4.55 -12.63
N GLN A 141 -5.35 -3.51 -12.02
CA GLN A 141 -4.10 -2.88 -12.44
C GLN A 141 -2.90 -3.72 -12.02
N ASN A 142 -1.91 -3.84 -12.88
CA ASN A 142 -0.64 -4.49 -12.53
C ASN A 142 0.21 -3.58 -11.63
N LEU A 143 0.14 -2.27 -11.88
CA LEU A 143 0.79 -1.23 -11.08
C LEU A 143 -0.29 -0.32 -10.47
N PRO A 144 -0.94 -0.73 -9.37
CA PRO A 144 -2.00 0.04 -8.77
C PRO A 144 -1.48 1.29 -8.07
N SER A 145 -2.24 2.38 -8.17
CA SER A 145 -2.09 3.54 -7.29
C SER A 145 -2.75 3.28 -5.93
N PRO A 146 -2.49 4.10 -4.90
CA PRO A 146 -3.25 4.04 -3.65
C PRO A 146 -4.76 4.22 -3.84
N GLU A 147 -5.20 5.02 -4.83
CA GLU A 147 -6.61 5.18 -5.17
C GLU A 147 -7.21 3.90 -5.75
N ASP A 148 -6.48 3.19 -6.62
CA ASP A 148 -6.95 1.90 -7.15
C ASP A 148 -7.17 0.88 -6.04
N ILE A 149 -6.36 0.92 -4.99
CA ILE A 149 -6.56 0.09 -3.79
C ILE A 149 -7.79 0.55 -3.02
N PHE A 150 -7.99 1.86 -2.85
CA PHE A 150 -9.18 2.40 -2.18
C PHE A 150 -10.48 2.01 -2.89
N GLU A 151 -10.47 2.01 -4.21
CA GLU A 151 -11.62 1.64 -5.05
C GLU A 151 -11.83 0.13 -5.20
N SER A 152 -10.99 -0.69 -4.57
CA SER A 152 -11.14 -2.14 -4.62
C SER A 152 -12.48 -2.58 -4.04
N PRO A 153 -13.30 -3.34 -4.80
CA PRO A 153 -14.57 -3.85 -4.30
C PRO A 153 -14.43 -4.92 -3.21
N LEU A 154 -13.21 -5.37 -2.95
CA LEU A 154 -12.89 -6.36 -1.92
C LEU A 154 -12.63 -5.73 -0.55
N LEU A 155 -12.47 -4.41 -0.51
CA LEU A 155 -12.06 -3.69 0.70
C LEU A 155 -13.18 -2.79 1.19
N MET A 156 -13.31 -2.71 2.50
CA MET A 156 -14.23 -1.80 3.18
C MET A 156 -13.42 -0.75 3.94
N LYS A 157 -13.90 0.49 3.91
CA LYS A 157 -13.42 1.55 4.80
C LYS A 157 -13.89 1.24 6.23
N ILE A 158 -12.93 1.08 7.14
CA ILE A 158 -13.19 0.83 8.56
C ILE A 158 -13.25 2.14 9.32
N ALA A 159 -12.30 3.04 9.06
CA ALA A 159 -12.22 4.32 9.76
C ALA A 159 -11.23 5.29 9.11
N ASP A 160 -11.28 6.53 9.58
CA ASP A 160 -10.20 7.49 9.47
C ASP A 160 -9.44 7.54 10.80
N ILE A 161 -8.12 7.55 10.74
CA ILE A 161 -7.22 7.58 11.89
C ILE A 161 -6.23 8.71 11.77
#